data_0cc6fce65248a92bbde13c103fb44939
#
_entry.id   0cc6fce65248a92bbde13c103fb44939
#
_cell.length_a   1.000
_cell.length_b   1.000
_cell.length_c   1.000
_cell.angle_alpha   90.00
_cell.angle_beta   90.00
_cell.angle_gamma   90.00
#
_symmetry.space_group_name_H-M   'P 1'
#
loop_
_entity.id
_entity.type
_entity.pdbx_description
1 polymer ?
#
loop_
_entity_poly.entity_id
_entity_poly.type
_entity_poly.pdbx_seq_one_letter_code
_entity_poly.pdbx_strand_id
1 'polypeptide(L)'
;AAVREENKILLVAITSNRGLCGAFNTNVIKQVQHLAKETYAGKEVSIMAVGKKSADILGKNFPLVSNESTIYDDLTFENVSEIADRLMVDFATEKFDKIVLIYNKFKNAATQIVTTEQFLPIVPVVGAAAESDYIFEPGKAEIVSELVPKALKTQLFKGIRDSFASEHGARMTAMHKATDNATALRDQLKLTYNKARQAAITNEILEIVGGAEALND
;
A
#
# COMPACT_ATOMS: atom_id res chain seq x y z
N ALA A 1 -13.21 11.56 -23.19
CA ALA A 1 -12.47 10.37 -23.63
C ALA A 1 -13.48 9.34 -24.10
N ALA A 2 -13.36 8.83 -25.32
CA ALA A 2 -14.25 7.82 -25.87
C ALA A 2 -14.18 6.55 -24.98
N VAL A 3 -15.32 6.03 -24.57
CA VAL A 3 -15.42 4.72 -23.93
C VAL A 3 -15.07 3.69 -24.99
N ARG A 4 -13.96 2.99 -24.81
CA ARG A 4 -13.50 1.89 -25.68
C ARG A 4 -13.83 0.55 -25.04
N GLU A 5 -13.73 -0.53 -25.83
CA GLU A 5 -13.71 -1.88 -25.22
C GLU A 5 -12.50 -2.02 -24.31
N GLU A 6 -12.73 -2.44 -23.09
CA GLU A 6 -11.70 -2.56 -22.05
C GLU A 6 -10.91 -3.86 -22.25
N ASN A 7 -9.92 -3.87 -23.14
CA ASN A 7 -9.08 -5.06 -23.40
C ASN A 7 -7.73 -4.97 -22.71
N LYS A 8 -7.11 -3.79 -22.66
CA LYS A 8 -5.80 -3.53 -22.08
C LYS A 8 -5.93 -2.70 -20.80
N ILE A 9 -5.67 -3.32 -19.66
CA ILE A 9 -5.87 -2.72 -18.35
C ILE A 9 -4.54 -2.45 -17.69
N LEU A 10 -4.33 -1.23 -17.21
CA LEU A 10 -3.19 -0.87 -16.36
C LEU A 10 -3.64 -0.72 -14.92
N LEU A 11 -3.07 -1.52 -14.02
CA LEU A 11 -3.27 -1.40 -12.57
C LEU A 11 -2.07 -0.70 -11.94
N VAL A 12 -2.29 0.48 -11.37
CA VAL A 12 -1.27 1.26 -10.65
C VAL A 12 -1.31 0.85 -9.18
N ALA A 13 -0.35 0.04 -8.76
CA ALA A 13 -0.26 -0.50 -7.41
C ALA A 13 0.62 0.39 -6.52
N ILE A 14 0.01 1.14 -5.61
CA ILE A 14 0.72 2.07 -4.71
C ILE A 14 1.01 1.38 -3.38
N THR A 15 2.27 1.07 -3.14
CA THR A 15 2.79 0.39 -1.94
C THR A 15 3.98 1.14 -1.38
N SER A 16 4.56 0.65 -0.28
CA SER A 16 5.76 1.24 0.31
C SER A 16 7.05 0.66 -0.29
N ASN A 17 8.15 1.39 -0.08
CA ASN A 17 9.50 0.89 -0.34
C ASN A 17 10.00 -0.04 0.77
N ARG A 18 9.51 0.11 2.01
CA ARG A 18 9.97 -0.61 3.19
C ARG A 18 8.87 -1.50 3.76
N GLY A 19 9.27 -2.57 4.44
CA GLY A 19 8.34 -3.46 5.16
C GLY A 19 7.98 -2.95 6.56
N LEU A 20 7.55 -3.89 7.41
CA LEU A 20 7.20 -3.69 8.81
C LEU A 20 6.04 -2.71 9.05
N CYS A 21 5.14 -2.59 8.08
CA CYS A 21 3.92 -1.78 8.14
C CYS A 21 2.65 -2.65 8.22
N GLY A 22 2.74 -3.79 8.92
CA GLY A 22 1.62 -4.72 9.06
C GLY A 22 1.12 -5.25 7.71
N ALA A 23 -0.19 -5.28 7.52
CA ALA A 23 -0.84 -5.77 6.29
C ALA A 23 -0.91 -4.72 5.16
N PHE A 24 -0.37 -3.51 5.35
CA PHE A 24 -0.47 -2.39 4.40
C PHE A 24 -0.16 -2.78 2.95
N ASN A 25 1.04 -3.35 2.71
CA ASN A 25 1.45 -3.78 1.37
C ASN A 25 0.67 -4.99 0.88
N THR A 26 0.48 -5.97 1.74
CA THR A 26 -0.20 -7.23 1.41
C THR A 26 -1.64 -6.99 0.97
N ASN A 27 -2.34 -6.06 1.58
CA ASN A 27 -3.72 -5.74 1.23
C ASN A 27 -3.83 -5.15 -0.18
N VAL A 28 -2.95 -4.20 -0.56
CA VAL A 28 -2.90 -3.65 -1.93
C VAL A 28 -2.57 -4.75 -2.93
N ILE A 29 -1.55 -5.58 -2.65
CA ILE A 29 -1.12 -6.66 -3.55
C ILE A 29 -2.23 -7.68 -3.75
N LYS A 30 -2.93 -8.09 -2.69
CA LYS A 30 -4.08 -9.00 -2.79
C LYS A 30 -5.21 -8.39 -3.62
N GLN A 31 -5.50 -7.11 -3.43
CA GLN A 31 -6.52 -6.41 -4.21
C GLN A 31 -6.18 -6.35 -5.70
N VAL A 32 -4.91 -6.06 -6.04
CA VAL A 32 -4.44 -6.08 -7.43
C VAL A 32 -4.59 -7.49 -8.03
N GLN A 33 -4.19 -8.53 -7.31
CA GLN A 33 -4.32 -9.91 -7.76
C GLN A 33 -5.77 -10.34 -7.95
N HIS A 34 -6.66 -9.93 -7.05
CA HIS A 34 -8.11 -10.17 -7.14
C HIS A 34 -8.69 -9.49 -8.39
N LEU A 35 -8.41 -8.19 -8.58
CA LEU A 35 -8.86 -7.45 -9.77
C LEU A 35 -8.37 -8.09 -11.07
N ALA A 36 -7.08 -8.46 -11.14
CA ALA A 36 -6.49 -9.05 -12.33
C ALA A 36 -7.08 -10.43 -12.67
N LYS A 37 -7.39 -11.27 -11.66
CA LYS A 37 -7.87 -12.64 -11.87
C LYS A 37 -9.40 -12.76 -12.00
N GLU A 38 -10.15 -11.90 -11.33
CA GLU A 38 -11.61 -11.98 -11.27
C GLU A 38 -12.28 -10.88 -12.08
N THR A 39 -11.99 -9.60 -11.77
CA THR A 39 -12.67 -8.48 -12.44
C THR A 39 -12.23 -8.33 -13.90
N TYR A 40 -10.95 -8.52 -14.16
CA TYR A 40 -10.35 -8.38 -15.50
C TYR A 40 -9.88 -9.73 -16.07
N ALA A 41 -10.55 -10.83 -15.68
CA ALA A 41 -10.26 -12.16 -16.22
C ALA A 41 -10.41 -12.17 -17.76
N GLY A 42 -9.40 -12.73 -18.43
CA GLY A 42 -9.36 -12.78 -19.90
C GLY A 42 -8.92 -11.50 -20.61
N LYS A 43 -8.58 -10.43 -19.85
CA LYS A 43 -8.04 -9.18 -20.38
C LYS A 43 -6.52 -9.13 -20.22
N GLU A 44 -5.87 -8.28 -21.02
CA GLU A 44 -4.43 -8.02 -20.90
C GLU A 44 -4.18 -7.07 -19.74
N VAL A 45 -3.71 -7.61 -18.60
CA VAL A 45 -3.45 -6.82 -17.40
C VAL A 45 -1.97 -6.57 -17.25
N SER A 46 -1.59 -5.30 -17.18
CA SER A 46 -0.25 -4.82 -16.90
C SER A 46 -0.21 -4.06 -15.57
N ILE A 47 0.95 -4.02 -14.92
CA ILE A 47 1.15 -3.36 -13.64
C ILE A 47 2.12 -2.20 -13.77
N MET A 48 1.77 -1.05 -13.20
CA MET A 48 2.71 -0.01 -12.81
C MET A 48 2.90 -0.08 -11.30
N ALA A 49 4.12 -0.28 -10.86
CA ALA A 49 4.43 -0.34 -9.44
C ALA A 49 4.90 1.03 -8.93
N VAL A 50 4.20 1.58 -7.95
CA VAL A 50 4.64 2.74 -7.16
C VAL A 50 5.05 2.22 -5.79
N GLY A 51 6.36 1.96 -5.64
CA GLY A 51 6.97 1.34 -4.46
C GLY A 51 7.55 -0.06 -4.70
N LYS A 52 8.67 -0.34 -4.02
CA LYS A 52 9.42 -1.59 -4.20
C LYS A 52 8.60 -2.85 -3.90
N LYS A 53 7.71 -2.80 -2.89
CA LYS A 53 7.00 -4.01 -2.46
C LYS A 53 6.00 -4.51 -3.50
N SER A 54 5.36 -3.63 -4.26
CA SER A 54 4.53 -4.04 -5.40
C SER A 54 5.37 -4.58 -6.55
N ALA A 55 6.49 -3.92 -6.88
CA ALA A 55 7.39 -4.35 -7.94
C ALA A 55 7.96 -5.76 -7.66
N ASP A 56 8.48 -6.00 -6.45
CA ASP A 56 9.11 -7.27 -6.04
C ASP A 56 8.15 -8.47 -6.11
N ILE A 57 6.86 -8.25 -5.83
CA ILE A 57 5.87 -9.33 -5.72
C ILE A 57 5.05 -9.47 -6.99
N LEU A 58 4.49 -8.36 -7.51
CA LEU A 58 3.62 -8.41 -8.68
C LEU A 58 4.40 -8.61 -9.97
N GLY A 59 5.62 -8.09 -10.07
CA GLY A 59 6.49 -8.26 -11.25
C GLY A 59 6.89 -9.71 -11.54
N LYS A 60 6.68 -10.64 -10.59
CA LYS A 60 6.90 -12.08 -10.81
C LYS A 60 5.77 -12.75 -11.59
N ASN A 61 4.57 -12.19 -11.52
CA ASN A 61 3.35 -12.83 -12.04
C ASN A 61 2.67 -12.02 -13.15
N PHE A 62 3.02 -10.74 -13.28
CA PHE A 62 2.39 -9.81 -14.23
C PHE A 62 3.43 -9.00 -14.98
N PRO A 63 3.16 -8.58 -16.22
CA PRO A 63 4.01 -7.63 -16.94
C PRO A 63 4.12 -6.32 -16.16
N LEU A 64 5.35 -5.91 -15.84
CA LEU A 64 5.63 -4.65 -15.16
C LEU A 64 5.97 -3.60 -16.21
N VAL A 65 5.15 -2.56 -16.33
CA VAL A 65 5.32 -1.44 -17.27
C VAL A 65 6.41 -0.49 -16.79
N SER A 66 6.35 -0.14 -15.50
CA SER A 66 7.36 0.71 -14.86
C SER A 66 7.39 0.50 -13.34
N ASN A 67 8.51 0.92 -12.75
CA ASN A 67 8.71 0.93 -11.30
C ASN A 67 9.08 2.34 -10.85
N GLU A 68 8.13 3.03 -10.25
CA GLU A 68 8.24 4.41 -9.77
C GLU A 68 8.58 4.48 -8.28
N SER A 69 9.40 3.54 -7.78
CA SER A 69 9.75 3.49 -6.35
C SER A 69 10.57 4.68 -5.87
N THR A 70 11.28 5.35 -6.76
CA THR A 70 12.08 6.55 -6.48
C THR A 70 11.25 7.79 -6.16
N ILE A 71 9.94 7.79 -6.48
CA ILE A 71 9.04 8.91 -6.17
C ILE A 71 8.99 9.25 -4.67
N TYR A 72 9.27 8.26 -3.80
CA TYR A 72 9.28 8.47 -2.35
C TYR A 72 10.55 9.16 -1.83
N ASP A 73 11.57 9.30 -2.66
CA ASP A 73 12.79 10.01 -2.29
C ASP A 73 12.59 11.53 -2.38
N ASP A 74 11.71 11.96 -3.30
CA ASP A 74 11.28 13.37 -3.45
C ASP A 74 9.82 13.43 -3.91
N LEU A 75 8.89 13.34 -2.94
CA LEU A 75 7.46 13.30 -3.19
C LEU A 75 6.88 14.71 -3.35
N THR A 76 7.14 15.33 -4.49
CA THR A 76 6.60 16.62 -4.91
C THR A 76 5.42 16.46 -5.88
N PHE A 77 4.63 17.52 -6.03
CA PHE A 77 3.53 17.54 -6.99
C PHE A 77 4.06 17.47 -8.43
N GLU A 78 5.20 18.10 -8.69
CA GLU A 78 5.88 18.14 -9.98
C GLU A 78 6.26 16.73 -10.43
N ASN A 79 6.99 15.99 -9.59
CA ASN A 79 7.45 14.64 -9.91
C ASN A 79 6.27 13.67 -10.14
N VAL A 80 5.20 13.79 -9.35
CA VAL A 80 3.98 12.99 -9.54
C VAL A 80 3.23 13.41 -10.81
N SER A 81 3.25 14.71 -11.16
CA SER A 81 2.63 15.21 -12.38
C SER A 81 3.25 14.62 -13.63
N GLU A 82 4.57 14.39 -13.65
CA GLU A 82 5.26 13.73 -14.78
C GLU A 82 4.78 12.27 -14.95
N ILE A 83 4.52 11.57 -13.86
CA ILE A 83 3.94 10.21 -13.93
C ILE A 83 2.51 10.29 -14.49
N ALA A 84 1.71 11.25 -14.03
CA ALA A 84 0.34 11.43 -14.51
C ALA A 84 0.31 11.79 -15.99
N ASP A 85 1.22 12.66 -16.48
CA ASP A 85 1.35 13.03 -17.88
C ASP A 85 1.66 11.80 -18.75
N ARG A 86 2.60 10.94 -18.31
CA ARG A 86 2.89 9.67 -19.01
C ARG A 86 1.67 8.75 -19.08
N LEU A 87 0.91 8.62 -17.98
CA LEU A 87 -0.32 7.83 -17.97
C LEU A 87 -1.39 8.37 -18.90
N MET A 88 -1.53 9.70 -18.99
CA MET A 88 -2.46 10.35 -19.94
C MET A 88 -2.04 10.12 -21.39
N VAL A 89 -0.75 10.18 -21.68
CA VAL A 89 -0.20 9.89 -23.02
C VAL A 89 -0.41 8.42 -23.39
N ASP A 90 -0.09 7.48 -22.47
CA ASP A 90 -0.28 6.04 -22.69
C ASP A 90 -1.76 5.69 -22.94
N PHE A 91 -2.68 6.39 -22.29
CA PHE A 91 -4.11 6.26 -22.54
C PHE A 91 -4.53 6.86 -23.88
N ALA A 92 -4.03 8.05 -24.23
CA ALA A 92 -4.35 8.75 -25.48
C ALA A 92 -3.82 8.01 -26.72
N THR A 93 -2.67 7.33 -26.59
CA THR A 93 -2.05 6.52 -27.65
C THR A 93 -2.59 5.07 -27.71
N GLU A 94 -3.67 4.78 -26.99
CA GLU A 94 -4.32 3.45 -26.99
C GLU A 94 -3.44 2.28 -26.51
N LYS A 95 -2.42 2.61 -25.74
CA LYS A 95 -1.58 1.59 -25.09
C LYS A 95 -2.37 0.87 -24.00
N PHE A 96 -3.25 1.61 -23.29
CA PHE A 96 -4.18 1.10 -22.30
C PHE A 96 -5.58 1.68 -22.53
N ASP A 97 -6.60 0.84 -22.33
CA ASP A 97 -8.01 1.23 -22.44
C ASP A 97 -8.58 1.67 -21.10
N LYS A 98 -7.97 1.20 -20.01
CA LYS A 98 -8.38 1.54 -18.65
C LYS A 98 -7.18 1.60 -17.71
N ILE A 99 -7.16 2.62 -16.86
CA ILE A 99 -6.14 2.80 -15.82
C ILE A 99 -6.83 2.92 -14.47
N VAL A 100 -6.38 2.10 -13.50
CA VAL A 100 -7.00 2.00 -12.17
C VAL A 100 -5.92 2.17 -11.12
N LEU A 101 -6.17 3.04 -10.13
CA LEU A 101 -5.31 3.25 -8.97
C LEU A 101 -5.74 2.33 -7.83
N ILE A 102 -4.80 1.63 -7.21
CA ILE A 102 -5.04 0.80 -6.04
C ILE A 102 -4.09 1.26 -4.93
N TYR A 103 -4.66 1.78 -3.85
CA TYR A 103 -3.90 2.36 -2.75
C TYR A 103 -4.63 2.25 -1.42
N ASN A 104 -3.94 2.55 -0.32
CA ASN A 104 -4.57 2.65 1.01
C ASN A 104 -4.94 4.10 1.31
N LYS A 105 -6.23 4.38 1.37
CA LYS A 105 -6.76 5.67 1.82
C LYS A 105 -6.59 5.79 3.32
N PHE A 106 -6.07 6.92 3.77
CA PHE A 106 -5.90 7.23 5.19
C PHE A 106 -7.24 7.56 5.84
N LYS A 107 -7.62 6.78 6.85
CA LYS A 107 -8.76 7.10 7.72
C LYS A 107 -8.28 7.60 9.08
N ASN A 108 -7.40 6.84 9.70
CA ASN A 108 -6.67 7.19 10.92
C ASN A 108 -5.42 6.30 11.04
N ALA A 109 -4.57 6.55 12.03
CA ALA A 109 -3.33 5.81 12.22
C ALA A 109 -3.53 4.29 12.39
N ALA A 110 -4.66 3.85 12.95
CA ALA A 110 -4.96 2.45 13.19
C ALA A 110 -5.68 1.78 12.01
N THR A 111 -6.36 2.54 11.15
CA THR A 111 -7.24 2.01 10.10
C THR A 111 -6.93 2.65 8.77
N GLN A 112 -6.57 1.83 7.79
CA GLN A 112 -6.39 2.19 6.41
C GLN A 112 -7.42 1.41 5.57
N ILE A 113 -7.94 2.06 4.52
CA ILE A 113 -8.97 1.48 3.64
C ILE A 113 -8.34 1.26 2.27
N VAL A 114 -8.24 0.00 1.85
CA VAL A 114 -7.84 -0.31 0.46
C VAL A 114 -8.89 0.26 -0.48
N THR A 115 -8.46 1.14 -1.36
CA THR A 115 -9.32 1.85 -2.30
C THR A 115 -8.89 1.50 -3.72
N THR A 116 -9.87 1.20 -4.54
CA THR A 116 -9.73 1.03 -5.99
C THR A 116 -10.45 2.19 -6.64
N GLU A 117 -9.72 3.01 -7.38
CA GLU A 117 -10.24 4.23 -7.98
C GLU A 117 -9.90 4.27 -9.47
N GLN A 118 -10.89 4.46 -10.32
CA GLN A 118 -10.66 4.59 -11.75
C GLN A 118 -9.97 5.94 -12.04
N PHE A 119 -8.86 5.88 -12.75
CA PHE A 119 -8.11 7.06 -13.19
C PHE A 119 -8.52 7.47 -14.61
N LEU A 120 -8.52 6.53 -15.53
CA LEU A 120 -8.94 6.72 -16.91
C LEU A 120 -9.71 5.48 -17.42
N PRO A 121 -10.74 5.67 -18.26
CA PRO A 121 -11.38 6.94 -18.68
C PRO A 121 -12.10 7.60 -17.51
N ILE A 122 -12.34 8.92 -17.62
CA ILE A 122 -13.11 9.65 -16.60
C ILE A 122 -14.56 9.20 -16.68
N VAL A 123 -15.10 8.75 -15.52
CA VAL A 123 -16.50 8.35 -15.42
C VAL A 123 -17.36 9.60 -15.24
N PRO A 124 -18.34 9.84 -16.12
CA PRO A 124 -19.29 10.92 -15.92
C PRO A 124 -20.09 10.69 -14.63
N VAL A 125 -20.26 11.74 -13.83
CA VAL A 125 -21.17 11.67 -12.67
C VAL A 125 -22.60 11.64 -13.17
N VAL A 126 -23.24 10.48 -13.08
CA VAL A 126 -24.65 10.31 -13.45
C VAL A 126 -25.50 10.97 -12.35
N GLY A 127 -26.33 11.95 -12.70
CA GLY A 127 -27.30 12.58 -11.80
C GLY A 127 -26.95 13.99 -11.33
N ALA A 128 -25.84 14.58 -11.76
CA ALA A 128 -25.52 15.98 -11.49
C ALA A 128 -26.08 16.97 -12.55
N ALA A 129 -27.02 16.52 -13.38
CA ALA A 129 -27.71 17.38 -14.34
C ALA A 129 -28.88 18.14 -13.70
N ALA A 130 -28.61 19.02 -12.73
CA ALA A 130 -29.34 20.26 -12.77
C ALA A 130 -28.77 21.05 -13.96
N GLU A 131 -29.57 21.34 -14.95
CA GLU A 131 -29.22 22.30 -16.00
C GLU A 131 -29.03 23.66 -15.34
N SER A 132 -27.82 23.88 -14.84
CA SER A 132 -27.42 25.19 -14.36
C SER A 132 -26.94 25.93 -15.58
N ASP A 133 -27.59 27.02 -15.91
CA ASP A 133 -27.17 27.98 -16.94
C ASP A 133 -25.88 28.68 -16.49
N TYR A 134 -24.76 27.96 -16.60
CA TYR A 134 -23.44 28.57 -16.39
C TYR A 134 -22.95 29.24 -17.68
N ILE A 135 -22.54 30.49 -17.54
CA ILE A 135 -21.78 31.19 -18.57
C ILE A 135 -20.32 30.78 -18.40
N PHE A 136 -19.75 30.16 -19.42
CA PHE A 136 -18.34 29.72 -19.44
C PHE A 136 -17.46 30.76 -20.09
N GLU A 137 -16.44 31.25 -19.38
CA GLU A 137 -15.46 32.19 -19.86
C GLU A 137 -14.05 31.67 -19.53
N PRO A 138 -13.15 31.49 -20.53
CA PRO A 138 -13.25 31.80 -21.95
C PRO A 138 -14.18 30.89 -22.76
N GLY A 139 -14.23 29.58 -22.52
CA GLY A 139 -15.11 28.65 -23.22
C GLY A 139 -15.07 27.29 -22.61
N LYS A 140 -16.18 26.55 -22.67
CA LYS A 140 -16.30 25.21 -22.06
C LYS A 140 -15.19 24.24 -22.51
N ALA A 141 -14.86 24.21 -23.78
CA ALA A 141 -13.84 23.33 -24.36
C ALA A 141 -12.44 23.68 -23.84
N GLU A 142 -12.11 24.95 -23.72
CA GLU A 142 -10.83 25.42 -23.21
C GLU A 142 -10.66 25.16 -21.74
N ILE A 143 -11.70 25.45 -20.94
CA ILE A 143 -11.72 25.12 -19.51
C ILE A 143 -11.51 23.61 -19.28
N VAL A 144 -12.23 22.75 -20.01
CA VAL A 144 -12.10 21.30 -19.88
C VAL A 144 -10.71 20.83 -20.28
N SER A 145 -10.09 21.40 -21.31
CA SER A 145 -8.74 21.02 -21.75
C SER A 145 -7.66 21.34 -20.71
N GLU A 146 -7.87 22.34 -19.86
CA GLU A 146 -6.95 22.71 -18.78
C GLU A 146 -7.26 21.97 -17.46
N LEU A 147 -8.54 21.91 -17.08
CA LEU A 147 -8.94 21.36 -15.79
C LEU A 147 -8.82 19.83 -15.71
N VAL A 148 -9.07 19.11 -16.79
CA VAL A 148 -9.01 17.65 -16.78
C VAL A 148 -7.60 17.12 -16.47
N PRO A 149 -6.53 17.58 -17.13
CA PRO A 149 -5.17 17.18 -16.75
C PRO A 149 -4.82 17.57 -15.32
N LYS A 150 -5.19 18.77 -14.87
CA LYS A 150 -4.98 19.22 -13.49
C LYS A 150 -5.70 18.33 -12.47
N ALA A 151 -6.94 17.94 -12.73
CA ALA A 151 -7.72 17.07 -11.87
C ALA A 151 -7.09 15.67 -11.75
N LEU A 152 -6.64 15.09 -12.87
CA LEU A 152 -5.95 13.81 -12.91
C LEU A 152 -4.62 13.84 -12.14
N LYS A 153 -3.80 14.88 -12.36
CA LYS A 153 -2.55 15.08 -11.60
C LYS A 153 -2.82 15.15 -10.10
N THR A 154 -3.84 15.90 -9.71
CA THR A 154 -4.25 16.03 -8.30
C THR A 154 -4.78 14.70 -7.74
N GLN A 155 -5.54 13.93 -8.51
CA GLN A 155 -6.06 12.63 -8.12
C GLN A 155 -4.92 11.64 -7.84
N LEU A 156 -3.93 11.54 -8.74
CA LEU A 156 -2.77 10.68 -8.53
C LEU A 156 -1.94 11.12 -7.32
N PHE A 157 -1.66 12.42 -7.20
CA PHE A 157 -0.91 12.98 -6.08
C PHE A 157 -1.60 12.70 -4.73
N LYS A 158 -2.93 12.93 -4.67
CA LYS A 158 -3.74 12.59 -3.50
C LYS A 158 -3.63 11.12 -3.14
N GLY A 159 -3.77 10.21 -4.11
CA GLY A 159 -3.68 8.76 -3.87
C GLY A 159 -2.33 8.34 -3.30
N ILE A 160 -1.23 8.88 -3.83
CA ILE A 160 0.13 8.61 -3.34
C ILE A 160 0.34 9.21 -1.94
N ARG A 161 -0.13 10.44 -1.69
CA ARG A 161 -0.03 11.11 -0.38
C ARG A 161 -0.86 10.41 0.70
N ASP A 162 -2.08 9.99 0.38
CA ASP A 162 -2.93 9.20 1.28
C ASP A 162 -2.27 7.86 1.62
N SER A 163 -1.70 7.19 0.62
CA SER A 163 -0.97 5.94 0.80
C SER A 163 0.27 6.14 1.67
N PHE A 164 1.03 7.21 1.47
CA PHE A 164 2.21 7.54 2.26
C PHE A 164 1.88 7.80 3.73
N ALA A 165 0.82 8.59 4.00
CA ALA A 165 0.34 8.82 5.36
C ALA A 165 -0.16 7.50 6.02
N SER A 166 -0.87 6.67 5.25
CA SER A 166 -1.35 5.35 5.67
C SER A 166 -0.22 4.40 6.02
N GLU A 167 0.87 4.40 5.25
CA GLU A 167 2.08 3.61 5.51
C GLU A 167 2.69 3.94 6.86
N HIS A 168 2.86 5.24 7.15
CA HIS A 168 3.43 5.69 8.42
C HIS A 168 2.53 5.33 9.61
N GLY A 169 1.22 5.50 9.50
CA GLY A 169 0.25 5.08 10.51
C GLY A 169 0.27 3.59 10.77
N ALA A 170 0.26 2.78 9.71
CA ALA A 170 0.32 1.32 9.80
C ALA A 170 1.63 0.84 10.43
N ARG A 171 2.77 1.46 10.07
CA ARG A 171 4.07 1.14 10.66
C ARG A 171 4.12 1.48 12.14
N MET A 172 3.64 2.66 12.55
CA MET A 172 3.57 3.06 13.94
C MET A 172 2.77 2.04 14.76
N THR A 173 1.59 1.66 14.31
CA THR A 173 0.76 0.67 14.99
C THR A 173 1.42 -0.71 15.07
N ALA A 174 2.09 -1.15 13.99
CA ALA A 174 2.81 -2.41 13.97
C ALA A 174 4.00 -2.42 14.93
N MET A 175 4.73 -1.31 15.04
CA MET A 175 5.86 -1.18 15.98
C MET A 175 5.40 -1.15 17.43
N HIS A 176 4.29 -0.46 17.75
CA HIS A 176 3.73 -0.52 19.11
C HIS A 176 3.40 -1.97 19.52
N LYS A 177 2.68 -2.71 18.66
CA LYS A 177 2.38 -4.12 18.92
C LYS A 177 3.64 -4.98 19.07
N ALA A 178 4.66 -4.73 18.27
CA ALA A 178 5.93 -5.44 18.36
C ALA A 178 6.64 -5.16 19.70
N THR A 179 6.63 -3.91 20.17
CA THR A 179 7.20 -3.52 21.46
C THR A 179 6.45 -4.15 22.62
N ASP A 180 5.11 -4.16 22.59
CA ASP A 180 4.29 -4.79 23.63
C ASP A 180 4.56 -6.30 23.71
N ASN A 181 4.60 -6.99 22.55
CA ASN A 181 4.91 -8.40 22.48
C ASN A 181 6.33 -8.71 22.99
N ALA A 182 7.32 -7.87 22.62
CA ALA A 182 8.69 -8.05 23.09
C ALA A 182 8.81 -7.86 24.61
N THR A 183 8.07 -6.90 25.18
CA THR A 183 8.00 -6.65 26.61
C THR A 183 7.39 -7.87 27.34
N ALA A 184 6.27 -8.39 26.88
CA ALA A 184 5.63 -9.57 27.44
C ALA A 184 6.55 -10.79 27.39
N LEU A 185 7.22 -11.02 26.27
CA LEU A 185 8.17 -12.13 26.10
C LEU A 185 9.38 -11.97 27.05
N ARG A 186 9.93 -10.76 27.17
CA ARG A 186 11.02 -10.48 28.11
C ARG A 186 10.63 -10.84 29.56
N ASP A 187 9.44 -10.43 29.97
CA ASP A 187 8.97 -10.67 31.34
C ASP A 187 8.71 -12.16 31.59
N GLN A 188 8.18 -12.89 30.62
CA GLN A 188 8.03 -14.34 30.66
C GLN A 188 9.38 -15.05 30.74
N LEU A 189 10.36 -14.65 29.96
CA LEU A 189 11.71 -15.20 29.96
C LEU A 189 12.40 -14.94 31.32
N LYS A 190 12.21 -13.74 31.90
CA LYS A 190 12.72 -13.40 33.22
C LYS A 190 12.16 -14.32 34.33
N LEU A 191 10.87 -14.61 34.27
CA LEU A 191 10.25 -15.59 35.20
C LEU A 191 10.82 -16.97 35.01
N THR A 192 10.96 -17.42 33.77
CA THR A 192 11.52 -18.76 33.46
C THR A 192 12.96 -18.87 33.93
N TYR A 193 13.78 -17.82 33.66
CA TYR A 193 15.15 -17.74 34.12
C TYR A 193 15.25 -17.84 35.68
N ASN A 194 14.43 -17.06 36.41
CA ASN A 194 14.43 -17.09 37.87
C ASN A 194 14.02 -18.47 38.43
N LYS A 195 13.02 -19.13 37.82
CA LYS A 195 12.63 -20.50 38.19
C LYS A 195 13.78 -21.48 37.93
N ALA A 196 14.41 -21.45 36.79
CA ALA A 196 15.54 -22.32 36.46
C ALA A 196 16.72 -22.07 37.38
N ARG A 197 17.03 -20.80 37.70
CA ARG A 197 18.07 -20.44 38.66
C ARG A 197 17.78 -21.00 40.07
N GLN A 198 16.56 -20.83 40.56
CA GLN A 198 16.16 -21.38 41.87
C GLN A 198 16.26 -22.92 41.89
N ALA A 199 15.80 -23.59 40.82
CA ALA A 199 15.94 -25.03 40.72
C ALA A 199 17.40 -25.48 40.69
N ALA A 200 18.28 -24.79 39.99
CA ALA A 200 19.70 -25.09 39.96
C ALA A 200 20.34 -24.93 41.34
N ILE A 201 20.08 -23.81 42.03
CA ILE A 201 20.58 -23.59 43.41
C ILE A 201 20.06 -24.66 44.36
N THR A 202 18.76 -25.03 44.27
CA THR A 202 18.18 -26.07 45.14
C THR A 202 18.84 -27.41 44.88
N ASN A 203 19.05 -27.82 43.64
CA ASN A 203 19.75 -29.06 43.30
C ASN A 203 21.18 -29.08 43.80
N GLU A 204 21.92 -27.98 43.69
CA GLU A 204 23.29 -27.86 44.19
C GLU A 204 23.34 -28.00 45.71
N ILE A 205 22.39 -27.40 46.44
CA ILE A 205 22.25 -27.56 47.89
C ILE A 205 21.95 -29.00 48.24
N LEU A 206 21.03 -29.67 47.53
CA LEU A 206 20.67 -31.09 47.77
C LEU A 206 21.86 -32.01 47.52
N GLU A 207 22.66 -31.76 46.48
CA GLU A 207 23.88 -32.53 46.21
C GLU A 207 24.93 -32.35 47.34
N ILE A 208 25.10 -31.15 47.86
CA ILE A 208 26.01 -30.86 48.95
C ILE A 208 25.55 -31.54 50.23
N VAL A 209 24.26 -31.42 50.56
CA VAL A 209 23.68 -32.08 51.77
C VAL A 209 23.76 -33.59 51.67
N GLY A 210 23.38 -34.16 50.50
CA GLY A 210 23.46 -35.61 50.29
C GLY A 210 24.88 -36.14 50.32
N GLY A 211 25.88 -35.37 49.79
CA GLY A 211 27.28 -35.72 49.92
C GLY A 211 27.82 -35.64 51.34
N ALA A 212 27.34 -34.67 52.14
CA ALA A 212 27.73 -34.54 53.55
C ALA A 212 27.11 -35.68 54.43
N GLU A 213 25.89 -36.11 54.18
CA GLU A 213 25.26 -37.27 54.87
C GLU A 213 26.00 -38.57 54.55
N ALA A 214 26.37 -38.78 53.26
CA ALA A 214 27.12 -39.97 52.86
C ALA A 214 28.54 -40.09 53.45
N LEU A 215 29.10 -39.02 54.00
CA LEU A 215 30.39 -39.00 54.70
C LEU A 215 30.28 -39.23 56.21
N ASN A 216 29.07 -39.15 56.77
CA ASN A 216 28.84 -39.29 58.18
C ASN A 216 28.31 -40.74 58.57
N ASP A 217 28.02 -41.59 57.57
CA ASP A 217 27.79 -43.01 57.66
C ASP A 217 29.08 -43.79 57.35
#